data_a4d8fae18c3087b15dca261ca2551ffc
#
_entry.id   a4d8fae18c3087b15dca261ca2551ffc
#
_cell.length_a   1.000
_cell.length_b   1.000
_cell.length_c   1.000
_cell.angle_alpha   90.00
_cell.angle_beta   90.00
_cell.angle_gamma   90.00
#
_symmetry.space_group_name_H-M   'P 1'
#
loop_
_entity.id
_entity.type
_entity.pdbx_description
1 polymer ?
#
loop_
_entity_poly.entity_id
_entity_poly.type
_entity_poly.pdbx_seq_one_letter_code
_entity_poly.pdbx_strand_id
1 'polypeptide(L)'
;MKKILYILIFTLSLSGVSFAQDDDPGGKLRDKMIEYIQNRLSLSRSEAEKFQPVFLDYLKDMRNTKQQFNGDKLILQQKIVDLRIRYRDQFKPIMGEKRSNAVFQHEREFVEKAIQERNERLQNRPQESRANKKTGLLQ
;
A
#
# COMPACT_ATOMS: atom_id res chain seq x y z
N MET A 1 -2.94 -46.97 33.46
CA MET A 1 -2.83 -46.77 32.01
C MET A 1 -3.68 -45.62 31.40
N LYS A 2 -4.60 -45.05 32.12
CA LYS A 2 -5.40 -43.91 31.59
C LYS A 2 -4.71 -42.53 31.68
N LYS A 3 -3.64 -42.42 32.45
CA LYS A 3 -2.90 -41.13 32.63
C LYS A 3 -1.86 -40.83 31.54
N ILE A 4 -1.48 -41.82 30.76
CA ILE A 4 -0.49 -41.67 29.69
C ILE A 4 -1.14 -41.16 28.40
N LEU A 5 -2.45 -41.37 28.23
CA LEU A 5 -3.18 -40.94 27.06
C LEU A 5 -3.41 -39.41 26.98
N TYR A 6 -3.39 -38.74 28.16
CA TYR A 6 -3.60 -37.27 28.19
C TYR A 6 -2.33 -36.47 27.88
N ILE A 7 -1.14 -37.08 28.01
CA ILE A 7 0.13 -36.41 27.71
C ILE A 7 0.38 -36.39 26.20
N LEU A 8 -0.17 -37.34 25.44
CA LEU A 8 0.04 -37.41 23.98
C LEU A 8 -0.82 -36.46 23.19
N ILE A 9 -1.90 -35.91 23.79
CA ILE A 9 -2.81 -34.95 23.10
C ILE A 9 -2.32 -33.51 23.27
N PHE A 10 -1.44 -33.22 24.24
CA PHE A 10 -0.99 -31.84 24.51
C PHE A 10 0.23 -31.41 23.70
N THR A 11 0.89 -32.32 22.96
CA THR A 11 2.08 -32.00 22.18
C THR A 11 1.80 -31.65 20.70
N LEU A 12 0.51 -31.64 20.27
CA LEU A 12 0.17 -31.41 18.85
C LEU A 12 -0.41 -30.02 18.56
N SER A 13 -0.25 -29.07 19.47
CA SER A 13 -0.83 -27.71 19.31
C SER A 13 0.19 -26.61 19.12
N LEU A 14 1.42 -26.93 18.77
CA LEU A 14 2.44 -25.92 18.42
C LEU A 14 2.75 -25.99 16.91
N SER A 15 1.71 -26.05 16.08
CA SER A 15 1.86 -25.71 14.67
C SER A 15 2.05 -24.21 14.62
N GLY A 16 3.29 -23.77 14.60
CA GLY A 16 3.65 -22.37 14.35
C GLY A 16 2.98 -21.91 13.08
N VAL A 17 2.06 -20.96 13.20
CA VAL A 17 1.60 -20.15 12.09
C VAL A 17 2.82 -19.35 11.65
N SER A 18 3.59 -19.91 10.73
CA SER A 18 4.55 -19.14 9.95
C SER A 18 3.71 -18.12 9.16
N PHE A 19 3.61 -16.90 9.66
CA PHE A 19 3.29 -15.78 8.81
C PHE A 19 4.45 -15.71 7.82
N ALA A 20 4.25 -16.32 6.66
CA ALA A 20 5.04 -16.01 5.48
C ALA A 20 4.86 -14.51 5.28
N GLN A 21 5.88 -13.75 5.60
CA GLN A 21 6.01 -12.35 5.27
C GLN A 21 6.18 -12.37 3.75
N ASP A 22 5.03 -12.29 3.03
CA ASP A 22 5.03 -12.01 1.61
C ASP A 22 5.73 -10.67 1.44
N ASP A 23 6.97 -10.72 0.94
CA ASP A 23 7.72 -9.55 0.48
C ASP A 23 7.05 -8.99 -0.78
N ASP A 24 5.77 -8.58 -0.65
CA ASP A 24 5.06 -7.86 -1.70
C ASP A 24 5.56 -6.42 -1.74
N PRO A 25 6.33 -6.02 -2.78
CA PRO A 25 6.81 -4.65 -2.90
C PRO A 25 5.67 -3.62 -2.94
N GLY A 26 4.51 -4.03 -3.44
CA GLY A 26 3.30 -3.21 -3.46
C GLY A 26 2.73 -3.00 -2.07
N GLY A 27 2.77 -4.02 -1.22
CA GLY A 27 2.37 -3.94 0.18
C GLY A 27 3.23 -2.96 0.97
N LYS A 28 4.55 -3.06 0.86
CA LYS A 28 5.50 -2.14 1.53
C LYS A 28 5.29 -0.67 1.11
N LEU A 29 5.06 -0.42 -0.18
CA LEU A 29 4.80 0.94 -0.67
C LEU A 29 3.48 1.50 -0.15
N ARG A 30 2.44 0.66 -0.09
CA ARG A 30 1.13 0.99 0.47
C ARG A 30 1.24 1.35 1.96
N ASP A 31 1.96 0.56 2.74
CA ASP A 31 2.13 0.80 4.18
C ASP A 31 2.89 2.11 4.44
N LYS A 32 3.92 2.40 3.65
CA LYS A 32 4.62 3.70 3.68
C LYS A 32 3.72 4.87 3.30
N MET A 33 2.81 4.71 2.36
CA MET A 33 1.82 5.74 2.01
C MET A 33 0.88 6.02 3.17
N ILE A 34 0.37 4.98 3.82
CA ILE A 34 -0.50 5.10 4.99
C ILE A 34 0.21 5.86 6.10
N GLU A 35 1.42 5.45 6.46
CA GLU A 35 2.25 6.11 7.46
C GLU A 35 2.52 7.58 7.11
N TYR A 36 2.88 7.85 5.86
CA TYR A 36 3.10 9.23 5.38
C TYR A 36 1.87 10.11 5.58
N ILE A 37 0.68 9.64 5.18
CA ILE A 37 -0.57 10.39 5.31
C ILE A 37 -0.92 10.62 6.79
N GLN A 38 -0.81 9.58 7.62
CA GLN A 38 -1.06 9.66 9.06
C GLN A 38 -0.16 10.73 9.73
N ASN A 39 1.11 10.75 9.38
CA ASN A 39 2.08 11.72 9.90
C ASN A 39 1.77 13.14 9.40
N ARG A 40 1.47 13.31 8.11
CA ARG A 40 1.14 14.62 7.52
C ARG A 40 -0.13 15.24 8.11
N LEU A 41 -1.11 14.40 8.45
CA LEU A 41 -2.37 14.83 9.06
C LEU A 41 -2.31 14.87 10.58
N SER A 42 -1.18 14.49 11.20
CA SER A 42 -1.00 14.44 12.65
C SER A 42 -2.12 13.65 13.33
N LEU A 43 -2.43 12.46 12.79
CA LEU A 43 -3.47 11.61 13.35
C LEU A 43 -3.01 11.06 14.70
N SER A 44 -3.91 11.07 15.69
CA SER A 44 -3.70 10.35 16.94
C SER A 44 -3.68 8.84 16.68
N ARG A 45 -3.17 8.05 17.63
CA ARG A 45 -3.17 6.59 17.52
C ARG A 45 -4.57 6.02 17.24
N SER A 46 -5.57 6.49 17.98
CA SER A 46 -6.97 6.05 17.80
C SER A 46 -7.53 6.44 16.42
N GLU A 47 -7.20 7.64 15.92
CA GLU A 47 -7.58 8.07 14.58
C GLU A 47 -6.88 7.24 13.50
N ALA A 48 -5.59 6.96 13.65
CA ALA A 48 -4.81 6.16 12.73
C ALA A 48 -5.33 4.71 12.63
N GLU A 49 -5.68 4.09 13.76
CA GLU A 49 -6.27 2.75 13.83
C GLU A 49 -7.63 2.67 13.08
N LYS A 50 -8.43 3.74 13.12
CA LYS A 50 -9.70 3.83 12.39
C LYS A 50 -9.52 4.20 10.91
N PHE A 51 -8.54 5.03 10.60
CA PHE A 51 -8.24 5.50 9.25
C PHE A 51 -7.73 4.38 8.36
N GLN A 52 -6.80 3.55 8.86
CA GLN A 52 -6.09 2.55 8.06
C GLN A 52 -7.03 1.58 7.32
N PRO A 53 -8.01 0.90 7.93
CA PRO A 53 -8.89 -0.01 7.20
C PRO A 53 -9.72 0.70 6.13
N VAL A 54 -10.24 1.89 6.41
CA VAL A 54 -11.02 2.67 5.45
C VAL A 54 -10.16 3.11 4.26
N PHE A 55 -8.90 3.49 4.50
CA PHE A 55 -7.99 3.87 3.43
C PHE A 55 -7.55 2.66 2.58
N LEU A 56 -7.41 1.48 3.17
CA LEU A 56 -7.15 0.24 2.42
C LEU A 56 -8.31 -0.12 1.49
N ASP A 57 -9.56 0.03 1.95
CA ASP A 57 -10.74 -0.16 1.11
C ASP A 57 -10.79 0.86 -0.03
N TYR A 58 -10.45 2.12 0.25
CA TYR A 58 -10.29 3.15 -0.78
C TYR A 58 -9.28 2.76 -1.86
N LEU A 59 -8.10 2.27 -1.48
CA LEU A 59 -7.08 1.86 -2.45
C LEU A 59 -7.52 0.67 -3.29
N LYS A 60 -8.25 -0.28 -2.71
CA LYS A 60 -8.85 -1.41 -3.41
C LYS A 60 -9.88 -0.93 -4.44
N ASP A 61 -10.82 -0.08 -4.01
CA ASP A 61 -11.86 0.47 -4.88
C ASP A 61 -11.27 1.35 -5.99
N MET A 62 -10.22 2.12 -5.70
CA MET A 62 -9.49 2.90 -6.69
C MET A 62 -8.88 2.01 -7.78
N ARG A 63 -8.29 0.87 -7.40
CA ARG A 63 -7.73 -0.11 -8.35
C ARG A 63 -8.83 -0.68 -9.23
N ASN A 64 -9.93 -1.12 -8.64
CA ASN A 64 -11.08 -1.68 -9.35
C ASN A 64 -11.68 -0.66 -10.33
N THR A 65 -11.85 0.59 -9.90
CA THR A 65 -12.36 1.68 -10.74
C THR A 65 -11.45 1.93 -11.94
N LYS A 66 -10.13 1.96 -11.73
CA LYS A 66 -9.16 2.13 -12.82
C LYS A 66 -9.21 0.97 -13.81
N GLN A 67 -9.38 -0.26 -13.35
CA GLN A 67 -9.48 -1.43 -14.23
C GLN A 67 -10.78 -1.43 -15.03
N GLN A 68 -11.89 -1.08 -14.40
CA GLN A 68 -13.21 -1.11 -14.99
C GLN A 68 -13.41 -0.03 -16.08
N PHE A 69 -12.84 1.15 -15.88
CA PHE A 69 -13.07 2.32 -16.74
C PHE A 69 -11.81 2.76 -17.52
N ASN A 70 -10.82 1.87 -17.71
CA ASN A 70 -9.55 2.20 -18.38
C ASN A 70 -9.70 2.62 -19.85
N GLY A 71 -10.80 2.25 -20.51
CA GLY A 71 -11.07 2.59 -21.91
C GLY A 71 -11.62 4.01 -22.12
N ASP A 72 -12.15 4.67 -21.10
CA ASP A 72 -12.71 6.02 -21.18
C ASP A 72 -12.13 6.94 -20.09
N LYS A 73 -11.21 7.82 -20.50
CA LYS A 73 -10.50 8.69 -19.56
C LYS A 73 -11.43 9.68 -18.84
N LEU A 74 -12.46 10.19 -19.50
CA LEU A 74 -13.37 11.18 -18.90
C LEU A 74 -14.28 10.50 -17.86
N ILE A 75 -14.85 9.36 -18.23
CA ILE A 75 -15.65 8.56 -17.29
C ILE A 75 -14.78 8.10 -16.10
N LEU A 76 -13.55 7.63 -16.35
CA LEU A 76 -12.63 7.26 -15.28
C LEU A 76 -12.36 8.42 -14.30
N GLN A 77 -12.10 9.62 -14.82
CA GLN A 77 -11.88 10.80 -13.97
C GLN A 77 -13.11 11.11 -13.11
N GLN A 78 -14.30 11.07 -13.69
CA GLN A 78 -15.56 11.26 -12.96
C GLN A 78 -15.69 10.21 -11.85
N LYS A 79 -15.50 8.93 -12.16
CA LYS A 79 -15.59 7.83 -11.19
C LYS A 79 -14.58 7.95 -10.05
N ILE A 80 -13.37 8.42 -10.35
CA ILE A 80 -12.35 8.69 -9.32
C ILE A 80 -12.78 9.83 -8.40
N VAL A 81 -13.37 10.90 -8.94
CA VAL A 81 -13.88 12.02 -8.13
C VAL A 81 -15.03 11.54 -7.24
N ASP A 82 -16.00 10.81 -7.77
CA ASP A 82 -17.13 10.26 -7.01
C ASP A 82 -16.64 9.35 -5.88
N LEU A 83 -15.64 8.49 -6.16
CA LEU A 83 -15.00 7.63 -5.19
C LEU A 83 -14.37 8.44 -4.04
N ARG A 84 -13.60 9.47 -4.37
CA ARG A 84 -12.94 10.34 -3.39
C ARG A 84 -13.94 11.08 -2.51
N ILE A 85 -15.03 11.57 -3.07
CA ILE A 85 -16.12 12.21 -2.31
C ILE A 85 -16.68 11.22 -1.29
N ARG A 86 -17.01 10.00 -1.71
CA ARG A 86 -17.55 8.95 -0.84
C ARG A 86 -16.60 8.61 0.32
N TYR A 87 -15.32 8.46 0.06
CA TYR A 87 -14.33 8.13 1.10
C TYR A 87 -13.98 9.34 1.97
N ARG A 88 -13.96 10.55 1.43
CA ARG A 88 -13.87 11.77 2.24
C ARG A 88 -14.94 11.79 3.33
N ASP A 89 -16.18 11.47 2.97
CA ASP A 89 -17.29 11.47 3.91
C ASP A 89 -17.16 10.36 4.98
N GLN A 90 -16.49 9.26 4.67
CA GLN A 90 -16.12 8.24 5.66
C GLN A 90 -14.95 8.68 6.58
N PHE A 91 -14.02 9.50 6.09
CA PHE A 91 -12.93 10.02 6.90
C PHE A 91 -13.37 11.16 7.85
N LYS A 92 -14.41 11.92 7.51
CA LYS A 92 -14.90 13.05 8.33
C LYS A 92 -15.15 12.68 9.81
N PRO A 93 -15.88 11.60 10.16
CA PRO A 93 -16.10 11.24 11.55
C PRO A 93 -14.83 10.81 12.29
N ILE A 94 -13.77 10.41 11.56
CA ILE A 94 -12.51 9.97 12.15
C ILE A 94 -11.63 11.17 12.52
N MET A 95 -11.47 12.14 11.60
CA MET A 95 -10.46 13.19 11.71
C MET A 95 -10.96 14.62 11.49
N GLY A 96 -12.25 14.80 11.23
CA GLY A 96 -12.84 16.10 10.92
C GLY A 96 -12.73 16.50 9.45
N GLU A 97 -13.47 17.51 9.05
CA GLU A 97 -13.63 17.90 7.64
C GLU A 97 -12.33 18.40 7.01
N LYS A 98 -11.58 19.26 7.69
CA LYS A 98 -10.34 19.84 7.15
C LYS A 98 -9.32 18.78 6.80
N ARG A 99 -9.06 17.83 7.71
CA ARG A 99 -8.08 16.78 7.50
C ARG A 99 -8.56 15.74 6.50
N SER A 100 -9.86 15.41 6.49
CA SER A 100 -10.43 14.48 5.50
C SER A 100 -10.31 14.99 4.06
N ASN A 101 -10.43 16.30 3.83
CA ASN A 101 -10.19 16.90 2.52
C ASN A 101 -8.72 16.83 2.10
N ALA A 102 -7.78 16.87 3.05
CA ALA A 102 -6.35 16.84 2.76
C ALA A 102 -5.79 15.43 2.49
N VAL A 103 -6.52 14.35 2.80
CA VAL A 103 -6.07 12.95 2.57
C VAL A 103 -5.59 12.75 1.13
N PHE A 104 -6.38 13.15 0.14
CA PHE A 104 -6.09 12.91 -1.27
C PHE A 104 -5.00 13.82 -1.84
N GLN A 105 -4.76 14.96 -1.20
CA GLN A 105 -3.60 15.79 -1.50
C GLN A 105 -2.32 15.07 -1.09
N HIS A 106 -2.26 14.57 0.15
CA HIS A 106 -1.10 13.84 0.65
C HIS A 106 -0.87 12.50 -0.05
N GLU A 107 -1.94 11.82 -0.50
CA GLU A 107 -1.83 10.67 -1.40
C GLU A 107 -1.06 11.02 -2.68
N ARG A 108 -1.45 12.12 -3.36
CA ARG A 108 -0.75 12.57 -4.58
C ARG A 108 0.71 12.95 -4.31
N GLU A 109 0.96 13.72 -3.26
CA GLU A 109 2.33 14.12 -2.86
C GLU A 109 3.23 12.90 -2.64
N PHE A 110 2.71 11.85 -2.00
CA PHE A 110 3.44 10.60 -1.79
C PHE A 110 3.75 9.90 -3.11
N VAL A 111 2.76 9.77 -4.01
CA VAL A 111 2.94 9.12 -5.31
C VAL A 111 3.97 9.87 -6.15
N GLU A 112 3.91 11.20 -6.19
CA GLU A 112 4.87 12.03 -6.91
C GLU A 112 6.31 11.82 -6.39
N LYS A 113 6.50 11.82 -5.08
CA LYS A 113 7.81 11.53 -4.46
C LYS A 113 8.31 10.13 -4.79
N ALA A 114 7.45 9.12 -4.71
CA ALA A 114 7.82 7.74 -5.03
C ALA A 114 8.26 7.58 -6.51
N ILE A 115 7.58 8.28 -7.42
CA ILE A 115 7.95 8.30 -8.85
C ILE A 115 9.30 9.00 -9.05
N GLN A 116 9.51 10.14 -8.40
CA GLN A 116 10.77 10.88 -8.48
C GLN A 116 11.94 10.04 -7.98
N GLU A 117 11.85 9.47 -6.78
CA GLU A 117 12.89 8.59 -6.22
C GLU A 117 13.21 7.40 -7.13
N ARG A 118 12.18 6.79 -7.73
CA ARG A 118 12.37 5.70 -8.68
C ARG A 118 13.16 6.16 -9.91
N ASN A 119 12.82 7.31 -10.47
CA ASN A 119 13.48 7.86 -11.65
C ASN A 119 14.95 8.21 -11.37
N GLU A 120 15.24 8.80 -10.21
CA GLU A 120 16.61 9.11 -9.76
C GLU A 120 17.45 7.83 -9.62
N ARG A 121 16.88 6.77 -9.02
CA ARG A 121 17.57 5.46 -8.91
C ARG A 121 17.86 4.84 -10.27
N LEU A 122 16.96 5.01 -11.25
CA LEU A 122 17.18 4.50 -12.61
C LEU A 122 18.28 5.28 -13.35
N GLN A 123 18.35 6.60 -13.15
CA GLN A 123 19.39 7.45 -13.75
C GLN A 123 20.78 7.20 -13.13
N ASN A 124 20.82 6.95 -11.81
CA ASN A 124 22.06 6.74 -11.07
C ASN A 124 22.57 5.28 -11.11
N ARG A 125 21.92 4.37 -11.86
CA ARG A 125 22.47 3.03 -12.09
C ARG A 125 23.75 3.14 -12.91
N PRO A 126 24.91 2.65 -12.38
CA PRO A 126 26.16 2.63 -13.13
C PRO A 126 25.95 1.90 -14.46
N GLN A 127 26.46 2.48 -15.56
CA GLN A 127 26.36 1.87 -16.91
C GLN A 127 27.24 0.62 -17.08
N GLU A 128 27.81 0.08 -16.00
CA GLU A 128 28.70 -1.09 -16.02
C GLU A 128 28.08 -2.36 -16.59
N SER A 129 26.75 -2.48 -16.62
CA SER A 129 26.10 -3.69 -17.17
C SER A 129 26.02 -3.70 -18.70
N ARG A 130 26.33 -2.62 -19.40
CA ARG A 130 26.27 -2.57 -20.87
C ARG A 130 27.63 -2.81 -21.55
N ALA A 131 28.73 -2.55 -20.87
CA ALA A 131 30.08 -2.76 -21.41
C ALA A 131 30.46 -4.25 -21.46
N ASN A 132 30.02 -5.07 -20.51
CA ASN A 132 30.44 -6.47 -20.41
C ASN A 132 29.71 -7.43 -21.36
N LYS A 133 28.67 -6.96 -22.07
CA LYS A 133 27.93 -7.80 -23.03
C LYS A 133 28.45 -7.72 -24.46
N LYS A 134 29.37 -6.78 -24.76
CA LYS A 134 29.98 -6.63 -26.09
C LYS A 134 31.33 -7.32 -26.25
N THR A 135 32.00 -7.72 -25.17
CA THR A 135 33.32 -8.34 -25.23
C THR A 135 33.28 -9.89 -25.29
N GLY A 136 32.09 -10.50 -25.08
CA GLY A 136 31.93 -11.97 -25.11
C GLY A 136 31.59 -12.59 -26.47
N LEU A 137 31.56 -11.81 -27.57
CA LEU A 137 31.17 -12.32 -28.92
C LEU A 137 32.32 -12.31 -29.94
N LEU A 138 33.57 -12.12 -29.50
CA LEU A 138 34.75 -12.18 -30.36
C LEU A 138 35.85 -13.12 -29.79
N GLN A 139 35.46 -14.35 -29.46
CA GLN A 139 36.37 -15.47 -29.33
C GLN A 139 35.71 -16.74 -29.89
#